data_71fe45bdf40b25c33019164d311e3673
#
_entry.id   71fe45bdf40b25c33019164d311e3673
#
_cell.length_a   1.000
_cell.length_b   1.000
_cell.length_c   1.000
_cell.angle_alpha   90.00
_cell.angle_beta   90.00
_cell.angle_gamma   90.00
#
_symmetry.space_group_name_H-M   'P 1'
#
loop_
_entity.id
_entity.type
_entity.pdbx_description
1 polymer ?
#
loop_
_entity_poly.entity_id
_entity_poly.type
_entity_poly.pdbx_seq_one_letter_code
_entity_poly.pdbx_strand_id
1 'polypeptide(L)'
;MKLLFIDDEQTFLKYLAKRLVLDGFTVKTTFSGEEGVEAAAKEDFDVAVVDLQMPGIDGIEVQKRLKDLQPLLPCIVLTGHGSVENALESGKYNAFKFLSKPVDMDTLIETINAAYDYRIKQEQSSLGSESSQTGTKKEGAMSKLYGKFRKLYGVEK
;
A
#
# COMPACT_ATOMS: atom_id res chain seq x y z
N MET A 1 -13.97 1.43 0.08
CA MET A 1 -12.56 1.01 -0.06
C MET A 1 -11.70 2.26 -0.05
N LYS A 2 -10.67 2.28 0.79
CA LYS A 2 -9.77 3.42 0.99
C LYS A 2 -8.40 3.13 0.36
N LEU A 3 -8.01 3.96 -0.58
CA LEU A 3 -6.82 3.79 -1.40
C LEU A 3 -5.75 4.83 -1.05
N LEU A 4 -4.49 4.39 -1.01
CA LEU A 4 -3.32 5.26 -0.90
C LEU A 4 -2.58 5.26 -2.24
N PHE A 5 -2.43 6.43 -2.86
CA PHE A 5 -1.61 6.62 -4.05
C PHE A 5 -0.36 7.42 -3.72
N ILE A 6 0.80 6.91 -4.13
CA ILE A 6 2.11 7.51 -3.90
C ILE A 6 2.83 7.64 -5.24
N ASP A 7 2.91 8.86 -5.75
CA ASP A 7 3.52 9.17 -7.06
C ASP A 7 3.87 10.67 -7.09
N ASP A 8 5.03 11.04 -7.60
CA ASP A 8 5.46 12.45 -7.69
C ASP A 8 4.82 13.21 -8.85
N GLU A 9 4.16 12.52 -9.78
CA GLU A 9 3.40 13.12 -10.88
C GLU A 9 2.03 13.65 -10.42
N GLN A 10 2.00 14.86 -9.88
CA GLN A 10 0.78 15.46 -9.30
C GLN A 10 -0.40 15.54 -10.28
N THR A 11 -0.15 15.85 -11.56
CA THR A 11 -1.20 15.94 -12.59
C THR A 11 -1.84 14.57 -12.83
N PHE A 12 -1.02 13.54 -12.91
CA PHE A 12 -1.48 12.16 -13.04
C PHE A 12 -2.34 11.74 -11.85
N LEU A 13 -1.87 11.98 -10.62
CA LEU A 13 -2.62 11.65 -9.40
C LEU A 13 -3.95 12.41 -9.29
N LYS A 14 -3.99 13.68 -9.67
CA LYS A 14 -5.25 14.46 -9.66
C LYS A 14 -6.28 13.87 -10.62
N TYR A 15 -5.86 13.46 -11.81
CA TYR A 15 -6.74 12.80 -12.78
C TYR A 15 -7.25 11.46 -12.25
N LEU A 16 -6.35 10.61 -11.76
CA LEU A 16 -6.67 9.31 -11.18
C LEU A 16 -7.64 9.42 -10.00
N ALA A 17 -7.32 10.28 -9.04
CA ALA A 17 -8.14 10.48 -7.85
C ALA A 17 -9.56 10.92 -8.21
N LYS A 18 -9.69 11.88 -9.13
CA LYS A 18 -10.99 12.37 -9.59
C LYS A 18 -11.83 11.22 -10.19
N ARG A 19 -11.23 10.40 -11.02
CA ARG A 19 -11.92 9.26 -11.66
C ARG A 19 -12.34 8.23 -10.62
N LEU A 20 -11.42 7.80 -9.75
CA LEU A 20 -11.68 6.78 -8.74
C LEU A 20 -12.73 7.22 -7.70
N VAL A 21 -12.76 8.50 -7.33
CA VAL A 21 -13.79 9.04 -6.45
C VAL A 21 -15.18 8.95 -7.10
N LEU A 22 -15.30 9.19 -8.40
CA LEU A 22 -16.55 8.99 -9.14
C LEU A 22 -17.00 7.52 -9.14
N ASP A 23 -16.06 6.59 -9.13
CA ASP A 23 -16.32 5.15 -9.04
C ASP A 23 -16.55 4.66 -7.58
N GLY A 24 -16.64 5.58 -6.61
CA GLY A 24 -17.01 5.30 -5.22
C GLY A 24 -15.84 4.96 -4.28
N PHE A 25 -14.59 5.15 -4.70
CA PHE A 25 -13.43 4.96 -3.85
C PHE A 25 -13.13 6.19 -2.98
N THR A 26 -12.59 5.96 -1.79
CA THR A 26 -11.96 7.03 -0.99
C THR A 26 -10.47 7.02 -1.31
N VAL A 27 -9.95 8.15 -1.81
CA VAL A 27 -8.58 8.23 -2.32
C VAL A 27 -7.75 9.24 -1.53
N LYS A 28 -6.62 8.80 -1.02
CA LYS A 28 -5.54 9.63 -0.47
C LYS A 28 -4.39 9.65 -1.46
N THR A 29 -3.97 10.84 -1.86
CA THR A 29 -2.79 11.04 -2.72
C THR A 29 -1.66 11.65 -1.92
N THR A 30 -0.44 11.17 -2.15
CA THR A 30 0.81 11.73 -1.62
C THR A 30 1.84 11.82 -2.74
N PHE A 31 2.73 12.79 -2.67
CA PHE A 31 3.62 13.16 -3.77
C PHE A 31 5.08 12.74 -3.54
N SER A 32 5.33 12.06 -2.44
CA SER A 32 6.62 11.45 -2.13
C SER A 32 6.43 10.15 -1.34
N GLY A 33 7.48 9.32 -1.34
CA GLY A 33 7.47 8.09 -0.56
C GLY A 33 7.35 8.35 0.94
N GLU A 34 8.02 9.40 1.43
CA GLU A 34 7.97 9.82 2.83
C GLU A 34 6.56 10.22 3.27
N GLU A 35 5.87 11.04 2.47
CA GLU A 35 4.48 11.41 2.73
C GLU A 35 3.55 10.20 2.74
N GLY A 36 3.76 9.25 1.82
CA GLY A 36 2.99 8.01 1.75
C GLY A 36 3.16 7.15 3.00
N VAL A 37 4.39 6.98 3.46
CA VAL A 37 4.69 6.25 4.69
C VAL A 37 4.10 6.96 5.91
N GLU A 38 4.21 8.28 5.97
CA GLU A 38 3.60 9.08 7.05
C GLU A 38 2.07 8.95 7.07
N ALA A 39 1.42 8.97 5.91
CA ALA A 39 -0.02 8.74 5.80
C ALA A 39 -0.41 7.36 6.33
N ALA A 40 0.31 6.31 5.95
CA ALA A 40 0.07 4.94 6.41
C ALA A 40 0.35 4.74 7.91
N ALA A 41 1.20 5.56 8.52
CA ALA A 41 1.42 5.55 9.96
C ALA A 41 0.28 6.21 10.76
N LYS A 42 -0.55 7.03 10.11
CA LYS A 42 -1.65 7.78 10.74
C LYS A 42 -3.03 7.16 10.52
N GLU A 43 -3.22 6.48 9.41
CA GLU A 43 -4.52 5.94 9.01
C GLU A 43 -4.37 4.63 8.22
N ASP A 44 -5.37 3.75 8.32
CA ASP A 44 -5.37 2.47 7.61
C ASP A 44 -5.87 2.63 6.18
N PHE A 45 -5.28 1.84 5.28
CA PHE A 45 -5.67 1.76 3.87
C PHE A 45 -5.99 0.33 3.47
N ASP A 46 -6.82 0.18 2.45
CA ASP A 46 -7.21 -1.13 1.91
C ASP A 46 -6.25 -1.61 0.82
N VAL A 47 -5.78 -0.71 -0.02
CA VAL A 47 -4.81 -0.97 -1.10
C VAL A 47 -3.90 0.25 -1.26
N ALA A 48 -2.61 0.02 -1.46
CA ALA A 48 -1.65 1.05 -1.85
C ALA A 48 -1.23 0.89 -3.31
N VAL A 49 -1.08 2.01 -4.01
CA VAL A 49 -0.55 2.08 -5.38
C VAL A 49 0.68 3.00 -5.34
N VAL A 50 1.83 2.46 -5.70
CA VAL A 50 3.13 3.12 -5.49
C VAL A 50 3.89 3.21 -6.80
N ASP A 51 4.36 4.39 -7.16
CA ASP A 51 5.34 4.55 -8.23
C ASP A 51 6.70 4.00 -7.80
N LEU A 52 7.35 3.26 -8.68
CA LEU A 52 8.67 2.69 -8.43
C LEU A 52 9.77 3.76 -8.44
N GLN A 53 9.66 4.74 -9.33
CA GLN A 53 10.68 5.75 -9.58
C GLN A 53 10.23 7.12 -9.07
N MET A 54 10.69 7.48 -7.88
CA MET A 54 10.44 8.77 -7.25
C MET A 54 11.73 9.36 -6.68
N PRO A 55 11.86 10.69 -6.59
CA PRO A 55 12.90 11.33 -5.79
C PRO A 55 12.76 10.96 -4.30
N GLY A 56 13.87 10.91 -3.57
CA GLY A 56 13.89 10.53 -2.15
C GLY A 56 13.93 9.01 -1.97
N ILE A 57 13.10 8.47 -1.09
CA ILE A 57 12.97 7.01 -0.96
C ILE A 57 12.25 6.43 -2.17
N ASP A 58 12.82 5.38 -2.73
CA ASP A 58 12.23 4.70 -3.88
C ASP A 58 11.03 3.83 -3.52
N GLY A 59 10.30 3.37 -4.54
CA GLY A 59 9.10 2.54 -4.34
C GLY A 59 9.36 1.21 -3.62
N ILE A 60 10.59 0.70 -3.62
CA ILE A 60 10.97 -0.53 -2.90
C ILE A 60 10.98 -0.27 -1.41
N GLU A 61 11.69 0.76 -1.00
CA GLU A 61 11.77 1.16 0.41
C GLU A 61 10.39 1.57 0.95
N VAL A 62 9.59 2.25 0.13
CA VAL A 62 8.19 2.57 0.46
C VAL A 62 7.40 1.30 0.75
N GLN A 63 7.42 0.31 -0.14
CA GLN A 63 6.70 -0.95 0.06
C GLN A 63 7.11 -1.67 1.35
N LYS A 64 8.42 -1.71 1.62
CA LYS A 64 8.95 -2.32 2.84
C LYS A 64 8.38 -1.64 4.08
N ARG A 65 8.42 -0.31 4.13
CA ARG A 65 7.89 0.47 5.27
C ARG A 65 6.37 0.33 5.40
N LEU A 66 5.63 0.33 4.29
CA LEU A 66 4.19 0.10 4.30
C LEU A 66 3.85 -1.27 4.85
N LYS A 67 4.62 -2.31 4.49
CA LYS A 67 4.42 -3.66 5.01
C LYS A 67 4.71 -3.77 6.50
N ASP A 68 5.74 -3.07 6.98
CA ASP A 68 6.05 -3.03 8.40
C ASP A 68 4.94 -2.33 9.21
N LEU A 69 4.35 -1.28 8.65
CA LEU A 69 3.25 -0.52 9.28
C LEU A 69 1.90 -1.25 9.20
N GLN A 70 1.58 -1.78 8.03
CA GLN A 70 0.31 -2.44 7.72
C GLN A 70 0.59 -3.79 7.00
N PRO A 71 0.85 -4.87 7.74
CA PRO A 71 1.31 -6.15 7.16
C PRO A 71 0.38 -6.77 6.12
N LEU A 72 -0.92 -6.46 6.18
CA LEU A 72 -1.92 -6.97 5.24
C LEU A 72 -2.24 -6.00 4.09
N LEU A 73 -1.59 -4.83 4.04
CA LEU A 73 -1.80 -3.84 2.99
C LEU A 73 -1.18 -4.33 1.67
N PRO A 74 -1.97 -4.70 0.65
CA PRO A 74 -1.43 -5.07 -0.63
C PRO A 74 -0.94 -3.82 -1.38
N CYS A 75 0.24 -3.92 -1.98
CA CYS A 75 0.84 -2.86 -2.78
C CYS A 75 0.81 -3.23 -4.26
N ILE A 76 0.23 -2.36 -5.09
CA ILE A 76 0.33 -2.38 -6.54
C ILE A 76 1.44 -1.40 -6.93
N VAL A 77 2.37 -1.84 -7.76
CA VAL A 77 3.46 -0.98 -8.23
C VAL A 77 3.20 -0.51 -9.64
N LEU A 78 3.21 0.81 -9.83
CA LEU A 78 3.22 1.43 -11.16
C LEU A 78 4.67 1.71 -11.55
N THR A 79 5.04 1.39 -12.78
CA THR A 79 6.41 1.60 -13.26
C THR A 79 6.44 1.98 -14.72
N GLY A 80 7.38 2.84 -15.12
CA GLY A 80 7.69 3.12 -16.50
C GLY A 80 8.33 1.92 -17.21
N HIS A 81 8.42 1.97 -18.53
CA HIS A 81 8.98 0.90 -19.37
C HIS A 81 10.39 0.48 -18.94
N GLY A 82 10.63 -0.83 -18.86
CA GLY A 82 11.95 -1.44 -18.64
C GLY A 82 12.28 -1.78 -17.18
N SER A 83 11.52 -1.29 -16.20
CA SER A 83 11.80 -1.55 -14.77
C SER A 83 11.14 -2.81 -14.23
N VAL A 84 10.08 -3.31 -14.89
CA VAL A 84 9.32 -4.47 -14.39
C VAL A 84 10.15 -5.76 -14.43
N GLU A 85 10.87 -5.98 -15.51
CA GLU A 85 11.71 -7.17 -15.70
C GLU A 85 12.84 -7.21 -14.67
N ASN A 86 13.55 -6.08 -14.47
CA ASN A 86 14.57 -5.95 -13.46
C ASN A 86 14.05 -6.08 -12.03
N ALA A 87 12.81 -5.65 -11.80
CA ALA A 87 12.13 -5.74 -10.52
C ALA A 87 11.76 -7.18 -10.17
N LEU A 88 11.22 -7.92 -11.12
CA LEU A 88 10.84 -9.33 -10.96
C LEU A 88 12.06 -10.23 -10.77
N GLU A 89 13.16 -9.99 -11.48
CA GLU A 89 14.40 -10.77 -11.39
C GLU A 89 15.08 -10.63 -10.02
N SER A 90 14.94 -9.48 -9.35
CA SER A 90 15.60 -9.26 -8.05
C SER A 90 14.95 -9.95 -6.87
N GLY A 91 13.72 -10.49 -7.02
CA GLY A 91 12.99 -11.18 -5.94
C GLY A 91 12.76 -10.35 -4.66
N LYS A 92 13.05 -9.05 -4.70
CA LYS A 92 13.07 -8.16 -3.54
C LYS A 92 11.73 -7.49 -3.26
N TYR A 93 10.72 -7.71 -4.11
CA TYR A 93 9.46 -7.00 -4.05
C TYR A 93 8.35 -7.81 -3.44
N ASN A 94 7.67 -7.21 -2.50
CA ASN A 94 6.46 -7.75 -1.89
C ASN A 94 5.21 -7.11 -2.48
N ALA A 95 5.26 -6.81 -3.79
CA ALA A 95 4.15 -6.24 -4.51
C ALA A 95 3.09 -7.30 -4.82
N PHE A 96 1.82 -6.92 -4.69
CA PHE A 96 0.70 -7.74 -5.16
C PHE A 96 0.74 -7.88 -6.68
N LYS A 97 0.99 -6.79 -7.39
CA LYS A 97 1.11 -6.76 -8.86
C LYS A 97 1.92 -5.55 -9.32
N PHE A 98 2.58 -5.71 -10.47
CA PHE A 98 3.23 -4.63 -11.22
C PHE A 98 2.38 -4.26 -12.43
N LEU A 99 2.20 -2.96 -12.66
CA LEU A 99 1.53 -2.42 -13.84
C LEU A 99 2.43 -1.39 -14.51
N SER A 100 2.51 -1.46 -15.85
CA SER A 100 3.29 -0.50 -16.63
C SER A 100 2.51 0.81 -16.83
N LYS A 101 3.21 1.93 -16.75
CA LYS A 101 2.70 3.24 -17.20
C LYS A 101 2.89 3.37 -18.73
N PRO A 102 1.94 3.93 -19.47
CA PRO A 102 0.64 4.42 -19.05
C PRO A 102 -0.31 3.26 -18.68
N VAL A 103 -1.00 3.39 -17.55
CA VAL A 103 -1.94 2.37 -17.07
C VAL A 103 -3.34 2.66 -17.59
N ASP A 104 -3.99 1.63 -18.12
CA ASP A 104 -5.40 1.65 -18.44
C ASP A 104 -6.24 1.67 -17.16
N MET A 105 -7.27 2.52 -17.12
CA MET A 105 -8.07 2.73 -15.93
C MET A 105 -8.86 1.47 -15.51
N ASP A 106 -9.42 0.74 -16.47
CA ASP A 106 -10.19 -0.46 -16.19
C ASP A 106 -9.26 -1.54 -15.61
N THR A 107 -8.08 -1.72 -16.19
CA THR A 107 -7.04 -2.62 -15.68
C THR A 107 -6.60 -2.24 -14.27
N LEU A 108 -6.45 -0.95 -13.97
CA LEU A 108 -6.09 -0.49 -12.63
C LEU A 108 -7.19 -0.80 -11.62
N ILE A 109 -8.45 -0.51 -11.94
CA ILE A 109 -9.61 -0.77 -11.08
C ILE A 109 -9.76 -2.28 -10.83
N GLU A 110 -9.65 -3.13 -11.85
CA GLU A 110 -9.69 -4.58 -11.71
C GLU A 110 -8.57 -5.07 -10.78
N THR A 111 -7.36 -4.54 -10.94
CA THR A 111 -6.22 -4.91 -10.10
C THR A 111 -6.41 -4.45 -8.65
N ILE A 112 -6.96 -3.25 -8.41
CA ILE A 112 -7.30 -2.75 -7.08
C ILE A 112 -8.33 -3.67 -6.41
N ASN A 113 -9.39 -4.06 -7.11
CA ASN A 113 -10.41 -4.96 -6.58
C ASN A 113 -9.81 -6.34 -6.24
N ALA A 114 -8.99 -6.89 -7.12
CA ALA A 114 -8.31 -8.17 -6.87
C ALA A 114 -7.35 -8.10 -5.65
N ALA A 115 -6.65 -6.98 -5.49
CA ALA A 115 -5.78 -6.76 -4.34
C ALA A 115 -6.58 -6.67 -3.02
N TYR A 116 -7.71 -6.00 -3.04
CA TYR A 116 -8.61 -5.92 -1.90
C TYR A 116 -9.18 -7.29 -1.51
N ASP A 117 -9.66 -8.07 -2.48
CA ASP A 117 -10.16 -9.43 -2.25
C ASP A 117 -9.07 -10.34 -1.65
N TYR A 118 -7.83 -10.19 -2.13
CA TYR A 118 -6.67 -10.89 -1.56
C TYR A 118 -6.46 -10.52 -0.09
N ARG A 119 -6.51 -9.23 0.25
CA ARG A 119 -6.42 -8.76 1.63
C ARG A 119 -7.47 -9.39 2.52
N ILE A 120 -8.75 -9.34 2.10
CA ILE A 120 -9.86 -9.91 2.86
C ILE A 120 -9.66 -11.40 3.13
N LYS A 121 -9.19 -12.16 2.15
CA LYS A 121 -8.87 -13.59 2.32
C LYS A 121 -7.75 -13.81 3.34
N GLN A 122 -6.72 -12.96 3.34
CA GLN A 122 -5.63 -13.04 4.32
C GLN A 122 -6.12 -12.73 5.74
N GLU A 123 -6.97 -11.72 5.91
CA GLU A 123 -7.58 -11.39 7.20
C GLU A 123 -8.41 -12.56 7.76
N GLN A 124 -9.25 -13.17 6.93
CA GLN A 124 -10.07 -14.32 7.30
C GLN A 124 -9.23 -15.54 7.68
N SER A 125 -8.16 -15.81 6.93
CA SER A 125 -7.24 -16.93 7.21
C SER A 125 -6.50 -16.75 8.54
N SER A 126 -6.15 -15.51 8.87
CA SER A 126 -5.49 -15.17 10.15
C SER A 126 -6.44 -15.35 11.34
N LEU A 127 -7.72 -15.05 11.17
CA LEU A 127 -8.75 -15.23 12.22
C LEU A 127 -9.13 -16.70 12.42
N GLY A 128 -9.15 -17.51 11.34
CA GLY A 128 -9.48 -18.94 11.39
C GLY A 128 -8.45 -19.81 12.09
N SER A 129 -7.17 -19.39 12.09
CA SER A 129 -6.08 -20.10 12.78
C SER A 129 -6.04 -19.85 14.29
N GLU A 130 -6.83 -18.91 14.83
CA GLU A 130 -6.83 -18.52 16.23
C GLU A 130 -8.02 -19.09 17.04
N SER A 131 -8.98 -19.74 16.40
CA SER A 131 -10.12 -20.36 17.10
C SER A 131 -9.73 -21.59 17.94
N SER A 132 -8.47 -21.97 18.03
CA SER A 132 -7.98 -23.10 18.83
C SER A 132 -7.22 -22.73 20.11
N GLN A 133 -6.99 -21.47 20.42
CA GLN A 133 -6.36 -21.03 21.69
C GLN A 133 -6.90 -19.70 22.19
N THR A 134 -7.76 -19.79 23.20
CA THR A 134 -8.06 -18.86 24.29
C THR A 134 -7.93 -17.35 24.05
N GLY A 135 -9.05 -16.65 24.27
CA GLY A 135 -9.25 -15.20 24.21
C GLY A 135 -8.30 -14.35 25.03
N THR A 136 -8.38 -13.05 24.73
CA THR A 136 -7.81 -11.91 25.48
C THR A 136 -6.32 -11.72 25.44
N LYS A 137 -5.78 -11.17 24.31
CA LYS A 137 -4.53 -10.36 24.36
C LYS A 137 -4.17 -9.60 23.05
N LYS A 138 -5.09 -9.37 22.12
CA LYS A 138 -4.70 -8.81 20.79
C LYS A 138 -4.71 -7.29 20.63
N GLU A 139 -5.55 -6.54 21.33
CA GLU A 139 -5.54 -5.06 21.22
C GLU A 139 -4.25 -4.41 21.75
N GLY A 140 -3.62 -5.02 22.76
CA GLY A 140 -2.38 -4.51 23.32
C GLY A 140 -1.12 -4.72 22.49
N ALA A 141 -1.06 -5.76 21.66
CA ALA A 141 0.14 -6.11 20.87
C ALA A 141 0.26 -5.23 19.61
N MET A 142 -0.82 -4.99 18.88
CA MET A 142 -0.85 -4.12 17.71
C MET A 142 -0.57 -2.66 18.11
N SER A 143 -1.18 -2.16 19.18
CA SER A 143 -0.93 -0.81 19.70
C SER A 143 0.53 -0.60 20.14
N LYS A 144 1.16 -1.61 20.74
CA LYS A 144 2.59 -1.57 21.09
C LYS A 144 3.51 -1.62 19.88
N LEU A 145 3.14 -2.39 18.85
CA LEU A 145 3.88 -2.47 17.59
C LEU A 145 3.82 -1.12 16.86
N TYR A 146 2.63 -0.53 16.72
CA TYR A 146 2.43 0.82 16.16
C TYR A 146 3.20 1.90 16.92
N GLY A 147 3.24 1.83 18.26
CA GLY A 147 4.01 2.74 19.09
C GLY A 147 5.53 2.64 18.88
N LYS A 148 6.02 1.42 18.67
CA LYS A 148 7.45 1.16 18.43
C LYS A 148 7.89 1.64 17.04
N PHE A 149 7.05 1.48 16.02
CA PHE A 149 7.32 1.95 14.66
C PHE A 149 7.22 3.48 14.54
N ARG A 150 6.26 4.13 15.18
CA ARG A 150 6.21 5.60 15.27
C ARG A 150 7.52 6.19 15.80
N LYS A 151 8.12 5.54 16.81
CA LYS A 151 9.37 5.97 17.41
C LYS A 151 10.59 5.75 16.51
N LEU A 152 10.58 4.68 15.69
CA LEU A 152 11.67 4.33 14.77
C LEU A 152 11.70 5.21 13.51
N TYR A 153 10.54 5.68 13.04
CA TYR A 153 10.42 6.46 11.80
C TYR A 153 10.14 7.95 12.02
N GLY A 154 10.28 8.45 13.27
CA GLY A 154 10.22 9.89 13.58
C GLY A 154 8.85 10.54 13.32
N VAL A 155 7.77 9.76 13.29
CA VAL A 155 6.41 10.26 13.13
C VAL A 155 5.89 10.69 14.51
N GLU A 156 6.47 11.76 15.05
CA GLU A 156 5.87 12.47 16.19
C GLU A 156 4.85 13.50 15.67
N LYS A 157 3.75 13.60 16.38
CA LYS A 157 2.70 14.61 16.13
C LYS A 157 3.26 16.02 16.16
#